data_eae2a916b774ed160c63c537f916f895
#
_entry.id   eae2a916b774ed160c63c537f916f895
#
_cell.length_a   1.000
_cell.length_b   1.000
_cell.length_c   1.000
_cell.angle_alpha   90.00
_cell.angle_beta   90.00
_cell.angle_gamma   90.00
#
_symmetry.space_group_name_H-M   'P 1'
#
loop_
_entity.id
_entity.type
_entity.pdbx_description
1 polymer ?
#
loop_
_entity_poly.entity_id
_entity_poly.type
_entity_poly.pdbx_seq_one_letter_code
_entity_poly.pdbx_strand_id
1 'polypeptide(L)'
;MNNESNHQQGGEPNRKLTALNAVQKAADTLKRRYSDEIPNASISFIPGTPEALRAHRNKKKQKKKADRHARTKVAFLRYSYYDIAFKYFVEQVLDADYVSLPEPTRRTLERGAQHSNDFVCAPFKHILGDYIEALERGADVLVQFAGPCRLGYYGELQESILRDMGYEFEMLNFATVTGKPMQEYLAICKEKVNPNLSIPQGVKQFLALFKMIECLDSYNDAYLAKAGFEAERGSFKRARNDFFADMRTVTNLNQITTAYKRGMGVLRELPTQEPADPIRIGIVGEYFTAVDSHSNLYIEEKFIDMGVSLARYLNITHRNLHYNEENLRRGVSEYVSYDTGPTSTMTIAAAKSYAEKGFDGIVHLKSSGCTPEIDVMPVLQRISSDYHIPILYLSYDSQTSDTGLDTRLEAFYDMIAMRKAR
;
A
#
# COMPACT_ATOMS: atom_id res chain seq x y z
N MET A 1 32.60 28.67 -51.57
CA MET A 1 33.08 29.70 -50.66
C MET A 1 32.22 29.70 -49.45
N ASN A 2 32.85 29.41 -48.31
CA ASN A 2 32.41 29.47 -46.91
C ASN A 2 31.23 28.65 -46.42
N ASN A 3 31.56 27.50 -45.94
CA ASN A 3 30.97 26.74 -44.88
C ASN A 3 31.05 27.45 -43.54
N GLU A 4 29.95 27.53 -42.78
CA GLU A 4 30.01 27.63 -41.34
C GLU A 4 29.12 26.60 -40.73
N SER A 5 29.74 25.62 -40.11
CA SER A 5 29.21 24.58 -39.26
C SER A 5 28.79 25.18 -37.94
N ASN A 6 27.50 25.07 -37.59
CA ASN A 6 26.99 25.36 -36.25
C ASN A 6 26.68 24.05 -35.53
N HIS A 7 27.55 23.66 -34.62
CA HIS A 7 27.31 22.65 -33.59
C HIS A 7 26.28 23.19 -32.59
N GLN A 8 25.06 22.75 -32.68
CA GLN A 8 24.11 22.85 -31.59
C GLN A 8 24.28 21.65 -30.64
N GLN A 9 24.86 21.95 -29.49
CA GLN A 9 24.81 21.08 -28.33
C GLN A 9 23.34 20.94 -27.87
N GLY A 10 22.76 19.75 -28.11
CA GLY A 10 21.46 19.40 -27.58
C GLY A 10 21.54 19.19 -26.06
N GLY A 11 21.08 20.16 -25.30
CA GLY A 11 20.90 20.02 -23.86
C GLY A 11 19.84 18.95 -23.56
N GLU A 12 20.17 17.98 -22.74
CA GLU A 12 19.21 17.00 -22.22
C GLU A 12 18.02 17.71 -21.56
N PRO A 13 16.78 17.43 -21.97
CA PRO A 13 15.63 18.01 -21.32
C PRO A 13 15.52 17.48 -19.90
N ASN A 14 15.41 18.39 -19.01
CA ASN A 14 15.42 18.35 -17.58
C ASN A 14 14.44 17.27 -17.01
N ARG A 15 14.91 16.01 -16.86
CA ARG A 15 14.15 14.89 -16.26
C ARG A 15 13.62 15.21 -14.86
N LYS A 16 14.24 16.16 -14.14
CA LYS A 16 13.78 16.62 -12.82
C LYS A 16 12.49 17.44 -12.92
N LEU A 17 12.33 18.22 -13.99
CA LEU A 17 11.11 19.02 -14.23
C LEU A 17 9.93 18.13 -14.57
N THR A 18 10.17 17.01 -15.27
CA THR A 18 9.13 16.06 -15.67
C THR A 18 8.57 15.28 -14.47
N ALA A 19 9.42 14.89 -13.52
CA ALA A 19 8.99 14.21 -12.28
C ALA A 19 8.22 15.16 -11.35
N LEU A 20 8.69 16.42 -11.21
CA LEU A 20 7.98 17.44 -10.44
C LEU A 20 6.60 17.76 -11.04
N ASN A 21 6.53 17.85 -12.37
CA ASN A 21 5.29 18.09 -13.10
C ASN A 21 4.32 16.89 -12.99
N ALA A 22 4.83 15.66 -12.93
CA ALA A 22 4.00 14.47 -12.73
C ALA A 22 3.40 14.44 -11.31
N VAL A 23 4.18 14.77 -10.29
CA VAL A 23 3.70 14.89 -8.89
C VAL A 23 2.69 16.04 -8.77
N GLN A 24 2.97 17.19 -9.38
CA GLN A 24 2.06 18.32 -9.39
C GLN A 24 0.76 17.98 -10.14
N LYS A 25 0.84 17.30 -11.27
CA LYS A 25 -0.33 16.87 -12.05
C LYS A 25 -1.17 15.84 -11.30
N ALA A 26 -0.55 14.91 -10.56
CA ALA A 26 -1.25 13.99 -9.67
C ALA A 26 -1.95 14.73 -8.52
N ALA A 27 -1.27 15.69 -7.89
CA ALA A 27 -1.84 16.53 -6.84
C ALA A 27 -3.00 17.39 -7.36
N ASP A 28 -2.88 17.97 -8.54
CA ASP A 28 -3.94 18.79 -9.16
C ASP A 28 -5.14 17.94 -9.60
N THR A 29 -4.91 16.70 -10.01
CA THR A 29 -5.98 15.75 -10.35
C THR A 29 -6.78 15.35 -9.10
N LEU A 30 -6.08 15.09 -7.99
CA LEU A 30 -6.71 14.81 -6.69
C LEU A 30 -7.47 16.03 -6.18
N LYS A 31 -6.91 17.23 -6.33
CA LYS A 31 -7.54 18.48 -5.90
C LYS A 31 -8.85 18.77 -6.65
N ARG A 32 -8.90 18.55 -7.97
CA ARG A 32 -10.14 18.74 -8.76
C ARG A 32 -11.24 17.78 -8.38
N ARG A 33 -10.88 16.55 -7.97
CA ARG A 33 -11.84 15.49 -7.65
C ARG A 33 -12.48 15.65 -6.27
N TYR A 34 -11.75 16.20 -5.31
CA TYR A 34 -12.20 16.28 -3.91
C TYR A 34 -12.66 17.68 -3.48
N SER A 35 -12.37 18.74 -4.26
CA SER A 35 -12.81 20.09 -3.92
C SER A 35 -14.29 20.35 -4.24
N ASP A 36 -14.86 19.62 -5.19
CA ASP A 36 -16.22 19.90 -5.68
C ASP A 36 -17.29 18.97 -5.07
N GLU A 37 -16.91 17.86 -4.43
CA GLU A 37 -17.84 16.84 -3.91
C GLU A 37 -18.00 16.80 -2.39
N ILE A 38 -17.22 17.57 -1.63
CA ILE A 38 -17.42 17.71 -0.19
C ILE A 38 -17.84 19.14 0.10
N PRO A 39 -19.16 19.41 0.22
CA PRO A 39 -19.59 20.65 0.88
C PRO A 39 -18.93 20.65 2.26
N ASN A 40 -18.49 21.82 2.74
CA ASN A 40 -18.00 22.05 4.09
C ASN A 40 -18.97 21.44 5.13
N ALA A 41 -18.95 20.14 5.28
CA ALA A 41 -19.51 19.46 6.42
C ALA A 41 -18.53 19.72 7.57
N SER A 42 -18.67 20.91 8.17
CA SER A 42 -18.21 21.15 9.53
C SER A 42 -18.98 20.19 10.43
N ILE A 43 -18.53 18.93 10.49
CA ILE A 43 -18.83 18.11 11.66
C ILE A 43 -18.05 18.79 12.77
N SER A 44 -18.74 19.65 13.52
CA SER A 44 -18.24 20.17 14.76
C SER A 44 -18.13 18.99 15.71
N PHE A 45 -17.01 18.30 15.67
CA PHE A 45 -16.57 17.45 16.77
C PHE A 45 -16.46 18.37 17.97
N ILE A 46 -17.18 18.06 19.04
CA ILE A 46 -17.10 18.78 20.29
C ILE A 46 -15.68 18.56 20.81
N PRO A 47 -14.76 19.53 20.69
CA PRO A 47 -13.44 19.39 21.28
C PRO A 47 -13.66 19.33 22.80
N GLY A 48 -12.91 18.47 23.48
CA GLY A 48 -12.79 18.56 24.95
C GLY A 48 -12.55 20.00 25.35
N THR A 49 -13.09 20.41 26.52
CA THR A 49 -13.12 21.81 26.95
C THR A 49 -11.77 22.50 26.70
N PRO A 50 -11.75 23.81 26.38
CA PRO A 50 -10.53 24.59 26.15
C PRO A 50 -9.49 24.44 27.27
N GLU A 51 -9.92 24.11 28.49
CA GLU A 51 -9.06 23.82 29.64
C GLU A 51 -8.36 22.48 29.55
N ALA A 52 -9.02 21.41 29.07
CA ALA A 52 -8.40 20.09 28.84
C ALA A 52 -7.33 20.18 27.75
N LEU A 53 -7.60 20.94 26.68
CA LEU A 53 -6.63 21.21 25.60
C LEU A 53 -5.43 22.04 26.08
N ARG A 54 -5.66 23.02 26.97
CA ARG A 54 -4.59 23.82 27.59
C ARG A 54 -3.74 22.98 28.55
N ALA A 55 -4.35 22.14 29.37
CA ALA A 55 -3.65 21.23 30.29
C ALA A 55 -2.79 20.22 29.54
N HIS A 56 -3.31 19.65 28.45
CA HIS A 56 -2.56 18.73 27.58
C HIS A 56 -1.37 19.43 26.91
N ARG A 57 -1.56 20.63 26.38
CA ARG A 57 -0.50 21.44 25.77
C ARG A 57 0.59 21.84 26.77
N ASN A 58 0.25 22.05 28.03
CA ASN A 58 1.21 22.38 29.07
C ASN A 58 2.00 21.15 29.56
N LYS A 59 1.36 19.99 29.73
CA LYS A 59 2.03 18.69 30.00
C LYS A 59 3.03 18.33 28.90
N LYS A 60 2.65 18.51 27.62
CA LYS A 60 3.51 18.25 26.47
C LYS A 60 4.73 19.19 26.43
N LYS A 61 4.56 20.47 26.78
CA LYS A 61 5.69 21.42 26.91
C LYS A 61 6.65 21.05 28.03
N GLN A 62 6.13 20.50 29.15
CA GLN A 62 6.96 20.06 30.28
C GLN A 62 7.71 18.77 29.95
N LYS A 63 7.09 17.77 29.28
CA LYS A 63 7.73 16.54 28.82
C LYS A 63 8.85 16.82 27.78
N LYS A 64 8.60 17.74 26.81
CA LYS A 64 9.62 18.22 25.88
C LYS A 64 10.79 18.98 26.52
N LYS A 65 10.58 19.58 27.70
CA LYS A 65 11.63 20.28 28.45
C LYS A 65 12.56 19.33 29.24
N ALA A 66 12.03 18.17 29.67
CA ALA A 66 12.72 17.19 30.46
C ALA A 66 13.67 16.29 29.63
N ASP A 67 13.38 16.10 28.33
CA ASP A 67 14.15 15.19 27.47
C ASP A 67 14.50 15.84 26.11
N ARG A 68 15.37 16.86 26.15
CA ARG A 68 15.78 17.64 24.98
C ARG A 68 16.57 16.85 23.92
N HIS A 69 16.91 15.59 24.17
CA HIS A 69 17.76 14.76 23.30
C HIS A 69 17.09 13.49 22.76
N ALA A 70 15.91 13.11 23.24
CA ALA A 70 15.21 11.95 22.72
C ALA A 70 14.54 12.29 21.38
N ARG A 71 14.82 11.49 20.35
CA ARG A 71 14.16 11.58 19.06
C ARG A 71 12.70 11.11 19.21
N THR A 72 11.80 11.71 18.44
CA THR A 72 10.39 11.30 18.42
C THR A 72 10.27 9.88 17.85
N LYS A 73 9.54 9.02 18.54
CA LYS A 73 9.28 7.65 18.12
C LYS A 73 8.01 7.60 17.28
N VAL A 74 8.13 7.18 16.03
CA VAL A 74 7.05 7.18 15.04
C VAL A 74 6.75 5.77 14.60
N ALA A 75 5.47 5.41 14.62
CA ALA A 75 4.97 4.12 14.12
C ALA A 75 3.99 4.30 12.96
N PHE A 76 4.01 3.31 12.08
CA PHE A 76 2.99 3.07 11.06
C PHE A 76 2.23 1.79 11.36
N LEU A 77 1.10 1.60 10.68
CA LEU A 77 0.46 0.29 10.59
C LEU A 77 1.44 -0.71 9.93
N ARG A 78 1.30 -1.97 10.25
CA ARG A 78 2.00 -3.03 9.52
C ARG A 78 1.30 -3.27 8.19
N TYR A 79 2.04 -3.20 7.07
CA TYR A 79 1.46 -3.35 5.75
C TYR A 79 2.43 -4.04 4.80
N SER A 80 2.39 -5.37 4.80
CA SER A 80 3.24 -6.22 3.96
C SER A 80 4.71 -5.80 4.01
N TYR A 81 5.41 -5.78 2.88
CA TYR A 81 6.82 -5.36 2.76
C TYR A 81 7.02 -3.84 2.75
N TYR A 82 5.95 -3.05 2.78
CA TYR A 82 6.06 -1.58 2.80
C TYR A 82 6.56 -1.02 4.14
N ASP A 83 6.66 -1.83 5.18
CA ASP A 83 7.35 -1.44 6.41
C ASP A 83 8.79 -0.97 6.16
N ILE A 84 9.44 -1.46 5.10
CA ILE A 84 10.75 -1.01 4.63
C ILE A 84 10.69 0.46 4.20
N ALA A 85 9.69 0.82 3.40
CA ALA A 85 9.48 2.19 2.95
C ALA A 85 9.03 3.11 4.11
N PHE A 86 8.23 2.60 5.04
CA PHE A 86 7.81 3.34 6.23
C PHE A 86 9.00 3.63 7.16
N LYS A 87 9.87 2.65 7.38
CA LYS A 87 11.12 2.85 8.10
C LYS A 87 11.97 3.94 7.45
N TYR A 88 12.18 3.85 6.12
CA TYR A 88 12.92 4.86 5.37
C TYR A 88 12.28 6.26 5.52
N PHE A 89 10.97 6.37 5.43
CA PHE A 89 10.25 7.62 5.62
C PHE A 89 10.52 8.22 7.01
N VAL A 90 10.38 7.43 8.06
CA VAL A 90 10.60 7.90 9.43
C VAL A 90 12.05 8.31 9.66
N GLU A 91 13.01 7.48 9.27
CA GLU A 91 14.41 7.70 9.59
C GLU A 91 15.09 8.70 8.65
N GLN A 92 14.78 8.67 7.34
CA GLN A 92 15.48 9.48 6.35
C GLN A 92 14.72 10.75 5.94
N VAL A 93 13.38 10.72 5.94
CA VAL A 93 12.56 11.89 5.60
C VAL A 93 12.25 12.72 6.83
N LEU A 94 11.81 12.09 7.93
CA LEU A 94 11.40 12.80 9.16
C LEU A 94 12.56 12.99 10.15
N ASP A 95 13.68 12.30 9.99
CA ASP A 95 14.78 12.27 10.97
C ASP A 95 14.28 11.95 12.39
N ALA A 96 13.53 10.85 12.51
CA ALA A 96 12.89 10.35 13.73
C ALA A 96 13.22 8.87 13.94
N ASP A 97 12.84 8.30 15.08
CA ASP A 97 13.06 6.89 15.38
C ASP A 97 11.86 6.05 14.95
N TYR A 98 12.10 5.03 14.12
CA TYR A 98 11.05 4.12 13.69
C TYR A 98 10.73 3.06 14.73
N VAL A 99 9.46 2.97 15.13
CA VAL A 99 8.96 1.88 15.98
C VAL A 99 8.53 0.73 15.06
N SER A 100 9.39 -0.29 14.98
CA SER A 100 9.07 -1.48 14.20
C SER A 100 8.03 -2.34 14.91
N LEU A 101 6.96 -2.69 14.19
CA LEU A 101 5.97 -3.66 14.64
C LEU A 101 6.36 -5.07 14.18
N PRO A 102 6.05 -6.10 14.99
CA PRO A 102 6.15 -7.50 14.56
C PRO A 102 5.14 -7.77 13.44
N GLU A 103 5.21 -8.94 12.84
CA GLU A 103 4.12 -9.40 11.98
C GLU A 103 2.84 -9.51 12.82
N PRO A 104 1.69 -9.00 12.27
CA PRO A 104 0.41 -9.09 12.95
C PRO A 104 0.08 -10.55 13.28
N THR A 105 -0.63 -10.74 14.35
CA THR A 105 -1.12 -12.06 14.78
C THR A 105 -2.64 -12.03 14.90
N ARG A 106 -3.25 -13.19 15.08
CA ARG A 106 -4.69 -13.25 15.42
C ARG A 106 -5.02 -12.38 16.65
N ARG A 107 -4.12 -12.32 17.64
CA ARG A 107 -4.27 -11.45 18.81
C ARG A 107 -4.29 -9.97 18.44
N THR A 108 -3.47 -9.53 17.49
CA THR A 108 -3.47 -8.15 16.98
C THR A 108 -4.84 -7.79 16.42
N LEU A 109 -5.39 -8.67 15.56
CA LEU A 109 -6.73 -8.49 14.98
C LEU A 109 -7.84 -8.50 16.06
N GLU A 110 -7.78 -9.44 17.01
CA GLU A 110 -8.75 -9.55 18.11
C GLU A 110 -8.76 -8.29 18.97
N ARG A 111 -7.60 -7.71 19.27
CA ARG A 111 -7.49 -6.44 20.02
C ARG A 111 -8.14 -5.28 19.28
N GLY A 112 -7.89 -5.15 17.99
CA GLY A 112 -8.58 -4.15 17.17
C GLY A 112 -10.08 -4.38 17.08
N ALA A 113 -10.52 -5.64 17.00
CA ALA A 113 -11.94 -6.00 16.94
C ALA A 113 -12.69 -5.69 18.25
N GLN A 114 -12.05 -5.89 19.42
CA GLN A 114 -12.64 -5.60 20.73
C GLN A 114 -13.01 -4.13 20.92
N HIS A 115 -12.32 -3.21 20.24
CA HIS A 115 -12.50 -1.77 20.35
C HIS A 115 -13.12 -1.13 19.11
N SER A 116 -13.67 -1.95 18.21
CA SER A 116 -14.30 -1.47 16.98
C SER A 116 -15.73 -1.99 16.83
N ASN A 117 -16.51 -1.33 15.99
CA ASN A 117 -17.84 -1.80 15.61
C ASN A 117 -17.74 -3.08 14.77
N ASP A 118 -18.66 -4.04 14.98
CA ASP A 118 -18.66 -5.32 14.26
C ASP A 118 -18.76 -5.16 12.73
N PHE A 119 -19.48 -4.13 12.28
CA PHE A 119 -19.74 -3.87 10.87
C PHE A 119 -18.66 -3.07 10.12
N VAL A 120 -17.59 -2.62 10.82
CA VAL A 120 -16.45 -2.04 10.10
C VAL A 120 -15.64 -3.14 9.39
N CYS A 121 -14.98 -2.77 8.31
CA CYS A 121 -14.18 -3.71 7.54
C CYS A 121 -12.98 -4.25 8.34
N ALA A 122 -12.50 -5.45 8.00
CA ALA A 122 -11.35 -6.07 8.66
C ALA A 122 -10.08 -5.19 8.65
N PRO A 123 -9.74 -4.45 7.58
CA PRO A 123 -8.62 -3.51 7.60
C PRO A 123 -8.65 -2.51 8.76
N PHE A 124 -9.80 -1.97 9.12
CA PHE A 124 -9.92 -1.07 10.27
C PHE A 124 -9.45 -1.75 11.57
N LYS A 125 -9.87 -3.00 11.77
CA LYS A 125 -9.56 -3.81 12.95
C LYS A 125 -8.07 -4.15 13.01
N HIS A 126 -7.48 -4.53 11.87
CA HIS A 126 -6.04 -4.78 11.77
C HIS A 126 -5.24 -3.54 12.14
N ILE A 127 -5.55 -2.39 11.53
CA ILE A 127 -4.83 -1.13 11.75
C ILE A 127 -4.98 -0.66 13.20
N LEU A 128 -6.17 -0.77 13.80
CA LEU A 128 -6.38 -0.41 15.19
C LEU A 128 -5.55 -1.30 16.12
N GLY A 129 -5.48 -2.61 15.86
CA GLY A 129 -4.62 -3.53 16.60
C GLY A 129 -3.14 -3.18 16.51
N ASP A 130 -2.65 -2.87 15.31
CA ASP A 130 -1.28 -2.39 15.08
C ASP A 130 -0.97 -1.13 15.87
N TYR A 131 -1.89 -0.16 15.89
CA TYR A 131 -1.70 1.08 16.64
C TYR A 131 -1.68 0.87 18.15
N ILE A 132 -2.51 -0.02 18.68
CA ILE A 132 -2.44 -0.41 20.09
C ILE A 132 -1.06 -0.98 20.41
N GLU A 133 -0.55 -1.90 19.60
CA GLU A 133 0.78 -2.49 19.79
C GLU A 133 1.91 -1.46 19.63
N ALA A 134 1.78 -0.50 18.72
CA ALA A 134 2.74 0.58 18.53
C ALA A 134 2.83 1.47 19.77
N LEU A 135 1.70 1.84 20.35
CA LEU A 135 1.64 2.68 21.56
C LEU A 135 2.22 1.95 22.77
N GLU A 136 1.95 0.66 22.93
CA GLU A 136 2.55 -0.17 23.98
C GLU A 136 4.07 -0.32 23.84
N ARG A 137 4.59 -0.22 22.60
CA ARG A 137 6.04 -0.17 22.32
C ARG A 137 6.64 1.23 22.47
N GLY A 138 5.83 2.20 22.88
CA GLY A 138 6.26 3.55 23.20
C GLY A 138 6.31 4.51 22.01
N ALA A 139 5.49 4.30 20.98
CA ALA A 139 5.33 5.27 19.92
C ALA A 139 4.76 6.59 20.46
N ASP A 140 5.37 7.72 20.07
CA ASP A 140 4.90 9.07 20.39
C ASP A 140 3.95 9.60 19.30
N VAL A 141 4.12 9.11 18.07
CA VAL A 141 3.36 9.51 16.88
C VAL A 141 2.92 8.28 16.11
N LEU A 142 1.64 8.23 15.77
CA LEU A 142 1.08 7.27 14.83
C LEU A 142 0.84 7.93 13.48
N VAL A 143 1.12 7.21 12.40
CA VAL A 143 0.94 7.72 11.04
C VAL A 143 -0.12 6.91 10.31
N GLN A 144 -1.15 7.61 9.82
CA GLN A 144 -2.19 7.05 8.95
C GLN A 144 -2.04 7.60 7.54
N PHE A 145 -1.99 6.72 6.55
CA PHE A 145 -2.04 7.14 5.15
C PHE A 145 -3.46 7.43 4.70
N ALA A 146 -3.58 8.39 3.76
CA ALA A 146 -4.80 8.56 3.02
C ALA A 146 -5.10 7.29 2.21
N GLY A 147 -6.21 6.64 2.49
CA GLY A 147 -6.73 5.55 1.66
C GLY A 147 -7.66 6.09 0.58
N PRO A 148 -7.87 5.34 -0.51
CA PRO A 148 -8.80 5.73 -1.57
C PRO A 148 -10.28 5.57 -1.18
N CYS A 149 -10.56 5.00 -0.03
CA CYS A 149 -11.88 4.76 0.53
C CYS A 149 -12.00 5.35 1.94
N ARG A 150 -12.95 4.88 2.75
CA ARG A 150 -13.10 5.30 4.15
C ARG A 150 -11.87 5.03 5.03
N LEU A 151 -10.93 4.19 4.61
CA LEU A 151 -9.65 4.04 5.28
C LEU A 151 -8.94 5.39 5.51
N GLY A 152 -9.11 6.36 4.61
CA GLY A 152 -8.59 7.70 4.78
C GLY A 152 -9.18 8.45 5.97
N TYR A 153 -10.44 8.17 6.33
CA TYR A 153 -11.13 8.77 7.47
C TYR A 153 -10.99 7.95 8.76
N TYR A 154 -10.60 6.70 8.65
CA TYR A 154 -10.49 5.83 9.82
C TYR A 154 -9.44 6.30 10.81
N GLY A 155 -8.45 7.06 10.37
CA GLY A 155 -7.46 7.64 11.26
C GLY A 155 -8.06 8.50 12.36
N GLU A 156 -9.06 9.32 12.06
CA GLU A 156 -9.75 10.16 13.05
C GLU A 156 -10.55 9.32 14.06
N LEU A 157 -11.25 8.29 13.57
CA LEU A 157 -12.00 7.39 14.44
C LEU A 157 -11.08 6.54 15.31
N GLN A 158 -9.98 6.02 14.73
CA GLN A 158 -8.97 5.27 15.47
C GLN A 158 -8.28 6.14 16.51
N GLU A 159 -7.98 7.40 16.18
CA GLU A 159 -7.45 8.38 17.14
C GLU A 159 -8.40 8.57 18.33
N SER A 160 -9.70 8.74 18.06
CA SER A 160 -10.71 8.89 19.12
C SER A 160 -10.76 7.66 20.03
N ILE A 161 -10.84 6.45 19.44
CA ILE A 161 -10.87 5.21 20.21
C ILE A 161 -9.62 5.05 21.08
N LEU A 162 -8.43 5.29 20.52
CA LEU A 162 -7.19 5.15 21.26
C LEU A 162 -7.06 6.18 22.40
N ARG A 163 -7.57 7.39 22.21
CA ARG A 163 -7.63 8.40 23.26
C ARG A 163 -8.62 8.03 24.37
N ASP A 164 -9.77 7.47 24.02
CA ASP A 164 -10.76 6.96 24.97
C ASP A 164 -10.20 5.76 25.77
N MET A 165 -9.30 4.97 25.19
CA MET A 165 -8.53 3.94 25.89
C MET A 165 -7.44 4.51 26.84
N GLY A 166 -7.22 5.83 26.84
CA GLY A 166 -6.27 6.50 27.71
C GLY A 166 -4.86 6.67 27.15
N TYR A 167 -4.62 6.40 25.87
CA TYR A 167 -3.30 6.61 25.26
C TYR A 167 -3.05 8.09 24.98
N GLU A 168 -1.82 8.54 25.25
CA GLU A 168 -1.31 9.88 24.92
C GLU A 168 -0.35 9.79 23.72
N PHE A 169 -0.71 10.30 22.56
CA PHE A 169 0.08 10.29 21.34
C PHE A 169 -0.32 11.42 20.39
N GLU A 170 0.47 11.65 19.34
CA GLU A 170 0.07 12.48 18.20
C GLU A 170 -0.35 11.61 17.03
N MET A 171 -1.41 12.03 16.30
CA MET A 171 -1.80 11.41 15.04
C MET A 171 -1.37 12.28 13.86
N LEU A 172 -0.61 11.70 12.95
CA LEU A 172 -0.25 12.28 11.66
C LEU A 172 -1.13 11.63 10.58
N ASN A 173 -2.30 12.22 10.34
CA ASN A 173 -3.24 11.71 9.34
C ASN A 173 -3.00 12.37 7.98
N PHE A 174 -2.44 11.65 7.02
CA PHE A 174 -2.19 12.15 5.67
C PHE A 174 -3.46 12.33 4.82
N ALA A 175 -4.60 11.80 5.21
CA ALA A 175 -5.88 12.07 4.54
C ALA A 175 -6.23 13.56 4.58
N THR A 176 -5.91 14.26 5.69
CA THR A 176 -6.23 15.68 5.88
C THR A 176 -5.40 16.62 5.02
N VAL A 177 -4.35 16.10 4.39
CA VAL A 177 -3.41 16.88 3.55
C VAL A 177 -3.35 16.39 2.11
N THR A 178 -4.24 15.49 1.72
CA THR A 178 -4.32 14.98 0.33
C THR A 178 -4.52 16.12 -0.64
N GLY A 179 -3.72 16.12 -1.72
CA GLY A 179 -3.74 17.16 -2.75
C GLY A 179 -2.93 18.42 -2.44
N LYS A 180 -2.30 18.52 -1.26
CA LYS A 180 -1.39 19.64 -0.94
C LYS A 180 -0.01 19.44 -1.53
N PRO A 181 0.77 20.51 -1.75
CA PRO A 181 2.17 20.41 -2.14
C PRO A 181 3.02 19.67 -1.10
N MET A 182 4.05 18.94 -1.54
CA MET A 182 4.94 18.16 -0.67
C MET A 182 5.54 18.98 0.47
N GLN A 183 5.82 20.26 0.24
CA GLN A 183 6.36 21.17 1.26
C GLN A 183 5.40 21.37 2.43
N GLU A 184 4.06 21.38 2.18
CA GLU A 184 3.05 21.47 3.24
C GLU A 184 3.00 20.20 4.07
N TYR A 185 3.13 19.01 3.44
CA TYR A 185 3.27 17.75 4.17
C TYR A 185 4.47 17.79 5.12
N LEU A 186 5.62 18.20 4.61
CA LEU A 186 6.84 18.29 5.40
C LEU A 186 6.76 19.37 6.49
N ALA A 187 6.03 20.48 6.26
CA ALA A 187 5.79 21.49 7.28
C ALA A 187 4.96 20.93 8.45
N ILE A 188 3.93 20.13 8.19
CA ILE A 188 3.14 19.43 9.21
C ILE A 188 4.02 18.42 9.97
N CYS A 189 4.83 17.66 9.25
CA CYS A 189 5.80 16.73 9.86
C CYS A 189 6.81 17.47 10.75
N LYS A 190 7.27 18.64 10.30
CA LYS A 190 8.15 19.50 11.12
C LYS A 190 7.47 19.96 12.40
N GLU A 191 6.22 20.36 12.34
CA GLU A 191 5.47 20.78 13.51
C GLU A 191 5.22 19.64 14.49
N LYS A 192 4.76 18.48 13.99
CA LYS A 192 4.28 17.37 14.82
C LYS A 192 5.36 16.38 15.23
N VAL A 193 6.39 16.18 14.41
CA VAL A 193 7.39 15.12 14.59
C VAL A 193 8.77 15.70 14.94
N ASN A 194 9.35 16.52 14.07
CA ASN A 194 10.70 17.01 14.23
C ASN A 194 10.80 18.52 13.91
N PRO A 195 10.81 19.40 14.91
CA PRO A 195 10.93 20.85 14.70
C PRO A 195 12.19 21.29 13.94
N ASN A 196 13.25 20.46 13.94
CA ASN A 196 14.52 20.73 13.27
C ASN A 196 14.57 20.17 11.85
N LEU A 197 13.47 19.61 11.32
CA LEU A 197 13.41 19.02 10.00
C LEU A 197 13.83 20.01 8.92
N SER A 198 14.80 19.63 8.10
CA SER A 198 15.23 20.37 6.92
C SER A 198 14.29 20.08 5.74
N ILE A 199 13.48 21.05 5.33
CA ILE A 199 12.52 20.86 4.22
C ILE A 199 13.23 20.48 2.90
N PRO A 200 14.35 21.11 2.48
CA PRO A 200 15.04 20.70 1.24
C PRO A 200 15.55 19.26 1.30
N GLN A 201 16.11 18.84 2.43
CA GLN A 201 16.57 17.47 2.64
C GLN A 201 15.38 16.49 2.68
N GLY A 202 14.31 16.85 3.35
CA GLY A 202 13.06 16.08 3.38
C GLY A 202 12.50 15.85 1.97
N VAL A 203 12.43 16.87 1.12
CA VAL A 203 12.00 16.74 -0.28
C VAL A 203 12.88 15.76 -1.05
N LYS A 204 14.21 15.89 -0.92
CA LYS A 204 15.17 14.99 -1.58
C LYS A 204 14.94 13.53 -1.17
N GLN A 205 14.78 13.28 0.12
CA GLN A 205 14.57 11.94 0.66
C GLN A 205 13.16 11.39 0.33
N PHE A 206 12.16 12.27 0.23
CA PHE A 206 10.83 11.88 -0.19
C PHE A 206 10.80 11.40 -1.66
N LEU A 207 11.56 12.03 -2.54
CA LEU A 207 11.73 11.55 -3.92
C LEU A 207 12.46 10.20 -3.98
N ALA A 208 13.43 9.97 -3.10
CA ALA A 208 14.11 8.69 -2.98
C ALA A 208 13.16 7.60 -2.44
N LEU A 209 12.26 7.95 -1.51
CA LEU A 209 11.21 7.05 -1.01
C LEU A 209 10.30 6.55 -2.14
N PHE A 210 9.84 7.42 -3.03
CA PHE A 210 9.03 6.98 -4.19
C PHE A 210 9.79 5.99 -5.06
N LYS A 211 11.08 6.25 -5.28
CA LYS A 211 11.92 5.28 -6.03
C LYS A 211 12.08 3.96 -5.30
N MET A 212 12.18 3.99 -3.97
CA MET A 212 12.20 2.76 -3.15
C MET A 212 10.92 1.95 -3.35
N ILE A 213 9.76 2.60 -3.26
CA ILE A 213 8.45 1.94 -3.45
C ILE A 213 8.36 1.31 -4.84
N GLU A 214 8.74 2.03 -5.91
CA GLU A 214 8.79 1.46 -7.27
C GLU A 214 9.72 0.24 -7.36
N CYS A 215 10.88 0.28 -6.69
CA CYS A 215 11.82 -0.83 -6.68
C CYS A 215 11.26 -2.04 -5.92
N LEU A 216 10.60 -1.82 -4.78
CA LEU A 216 9.96 -2.88 -4.00
C LEU A 216 8.82 -3.55 -4.79
N ASP A 217 7.94 -2.76 -5.40
CA ASP A 217 6.83 -3.26 -6.19
C ASP A 217 7.31 -4.03 -7.43
N SER A 218 8.27 -3.46 -8.18
CA SER A 218 8.84 -4.12 -9.36
C SER A 218 9.55 -5.43 -9.03
N TYR A 219 10.22 -5.49 -7.87
CA TYR A 219 10.84 -6.73 -7.40
C TYR A 219 9.79 -7.77 -7.03
N ASN A 220 8.76 -7.36 -6.30
CA ASN A 220 7.66 -8.25 -5.90
C ASN A 220 6.90 -8.79 -7.12
N ASP A 221 6.64 -7.97 -8.13
CA ASP A 221 5.99 -8.42 -9.37
C ASP A 221 6.83 -9.49 -10.08
N ALA A 222 8.16 -9.30 -10.17
CA ALA A 222 9.06 -10.29 -10.76
C ALA A 222 9.14 -11.58 -9.92
N TYR A 223 9.12 -11.45 -8.59
CA TYR A 223 9.07 -12.57 -7.65
C TYR A 223 7.79 -13.39 -7.84
N LEU A 224 6.63 -12.76 -7.82
CA LEU A 224 5.34 -13.42 -7.96
C LEU A 224 5.19 -14.17 -9.29
N ALA A 225 5.77 -13.62 -10.36
CA ALA A 225 5.71 -14.23 -11.68
C ALA A 225 6.52 -15.53 -11.79
N LYS A 226 7.56 -15.74 -10.97
CA LYS A 226 8.56 -16.81 -11.16
C LYS A 226 8.73 -17.75 -9.98
N ALA A 227 8.40 -17.31 -8.76
CA ALA A 227 8.69 -18.06 -7.54
C ALA A 227 8.02 -19.45 -7.49
N GLY A 228 6.85 -19.62 -8.13
CA GLY A 228 6.18 -20.91 -8.23
C GLY A 228 6.93 -21.97 -9.04
N PHE A 229 7.96 -21.58 -9.78
CA PHE A 229 8.73 -22.48 -10.64
C PHE A 229 10.19 -22.66 -10.17
N GLU A 230 10.49 -22.39 -8.91
CA GLU A 230 11.84 -22.53 -8.37
C GLU A 230 12.37 -23.98 -8.53
N ALA A 231 13.60 -24.12 -9.05
CA ALA A 231 14.24 -25.42 -9.17
C ALA A 231 14.78 -25.94 -7.82
N GLU A 232 15.16 -25.02 -6.94
CA GLU A 232 15.60 -25.30 -5.57
C GLU A 232 14.62 -24.68 -4.59
N ARG A 233 13.96 -25.49 -3.79
CA ARG A 233 12.93 -25.07 -2.84
C ARG A 233 13.41 -23.99 -1.90
N GLY A 234 12.68 -22.88 -1.87
CA GLY A 234 12.92 -21.73 -1.02
C GLY A 234 14.02 -20.78 -1.52
N SER A 235 14.59 -21.01 -2.72
CA SER A 235 15.63 -20.14 -3.28
C SER A 235 15.10 -18.73 -3.55
N PHE A 236 13.91 -18.61 -4.12
CA PHE A 236 13.26 -17.33 -4.36
C PHE A 236 12.91 -16.60 -3.04
N LYS A 237 12.41 -17.32 -2.06
CA LYS A 237 12.10 -16.75 -0.74
C LYS A 237 13.36 -16.24 -0.04
N ARG A 238 14.48 -16.97 -0.11
CA ARG A 238 15.77 -16.50 0.43
C ARG A 238 16.23 -15.22 -0.28
N ALA A 239 16.22 -15.21 -1.61
CA ALA A 239 16.61 -14.03 -2.39
C ALA A 239 15.74 -12.80 -2.09
N ARG A 240 14.43 -12.99 -1.91
CA ARG A 240 13.51 -11.92 -1.50
C ARG A 240 13.85 -11.39 -0.10
N ASN A 241 14.11 -12.26 0.84
CA ASN A 241 14.46 -11.86 2.20
C ASN A 241 15.78 -11.08 2.24
N ASP A 242 16.78 -11.53 1.48
CA ASP A 242 18.07 -10.84 1.36
C ASP A 242 17.91 -9.46 0.72
N PHE A 243 17.13 -9.37 -0.36
CA PHE A 243 16.80 -8.08 -0.98
C PHE A 243 16.08 -7.13 0.00
N PHE A 244 15.11 -7.61 0.75
CA PHE A 244 14.41 -6.80 1.74
C PHE A 244 15.33 -6.39 2.90
N ALA A 245 16.23 -7.26 3.32
CA ALA A 245 17.24 -6.93 4.33
C ALA A 245 18.17 -5.81 3.84
N ASP A 246 18.65 -5.89 2.59
CA ASP A 246 19.44 -4.85 1.95
C ASP A 246 18.68 -3.51 1.90
N MET A 247 17.42 -3.55 1.43
CA MET A 247 16.59 -2.35 1.31
C MET A 247 16.28 -1.69 2.67
N ARG A 248 16.30 -2.43 3.78
CA ARG A 248 16.15 -1.87 5.13
C ARG A 248 17.35 -1.05 5.61
N THR A 249 18.51 -1.17 4.95
CA THR A 249 19.76 -0.50 5.36
C THR A 249 20.09 0.74 4.53
N VAL A 250 19.42 0.95 3.41
CA VAL A 250 19.72 2.07 2.49
C VAL A 250 19.26 3.41 3.07
N THR A 251 20.01 4.47 2.79
CA THR A 251 19.77 5.83 3.30
C THR A 251 19.66 6.90 2.21
N ASN A 252 19.83 6.52 0.93
CA ASN A 252 19.77 7.46 -0.18
C ASN A 252 19.46 6.77 -1.51
N LEU A 253 19.13 7.58 -2.52
CA LEU A 253 18.71 7.12 -3.85
C LEU A 253 19.74 6.19 -4.54
N ASN A 254 21.03 6.48 -4.41
CA ASN A 254 22.06 5.67 -5.05
C ASN A 254 22.14 4.26 -4.44
N GLN A 255 22.05 4.16 -3.10
CA GLN A 255 22.02 2.88 -2.41
C GLN A 255 20.76 2.10 -2.75
N ILE A 256 19.57 2.74 -2.81
CA ILE A 256 18.31 2.12 -3.26
C ILE A 256 18.50 1.50 -4.65
N THR A 257 19.01 2.29 -5.60
CA THR A 257 19.20 1.82 -6.98
C THR A 257 20.20 0.67 -7.07
N THR A 258 21.28 0.70 -6.29
CA THR A 258 22.31 -0.35 -6.25
C THR A 258 21.76 -1.64 -5.65
N ALA A 259 21.06 -1.55 -4.50
CA ALA A 259 20.42 -2.70 -3.85
C ALA A 259 19.37 -3.35 -4.78
N TYR A 260 18.55 -2.53 -5.45
CA TYR A 260 17.58 -3.01 -6.42
C TYR A 260 18.23 -3.74 -7.59
N LYS A 261 19.25 -3.15 -8.22
CA LYS A 261 19.96 -3.80 -9.34
C LYS A 261 20.57 -5.13 -8.93
N ARG A 262 21.19 -5.19 -7.73
CA ARG A 262 21.75 -6.42 -7.18
C ARG A 262 20.68 -7.47 -6.94
N GLY A 263 19.62 -7.13 -6.21
CA GLY A 263 18.52 -8.04 -5.91
C GLY A 263 17.83 -8.57 -7.17
N MET A 264 17.54 -7.70 -8.16
CA MET A 264 16.98 -8.12 -9.45
C MET A 264 17.93 -8.97 -10.27
N GLY A 265 19.24 -8.73 -10.19
CA GLY A 265 20.25 -9.59 -10.79
C GLY A 265 20.18 -11.01 -10.22
N VAL A 266 20.24 -11.13 -8.90
CA VAL A 266 20.11 -12.43 -8.20
C VAL A 266 18.80 -13.13 -8.59
N LEU A 267 17.66 -12.43 -8.52
CA LEU A 267 16.35 -13.02 -8.80
C LEU A 267 16.24 -13.58 -10.23
N ARG A 268 16.84 -12.90 -11.21
CA ARG A 268 16.82 -13.32 -12.62
C ARG A 268 17.71 -14.52 -12.93
N GLU A 269 18.77 -14.71 -12.14
CA GLU A 269 19.73 -15.80 -12.29
C GLU A 269 19.32 -17.07 -11.56
N LEU A 270 18.28 -17.01 -10.70
CA LEU A 270 17.79 -18.19 -10.02
C LEU A 270 17.24 -19.22 -11.01
N PRO A 271 17.66 -20.49 -10.90
CA PRO A 271 17.18 -21.54 -11.79
C PRO A 271 15.70 -21.82 -11.57
N THR A 272 14.96 -21.97 -12.66
CA THR A 272 13.53 -22.30 -12.66
C THR A 272 13.24 -23.54 -13.49
N GLN A 273 12.17 -24.25 -13.14
CA GLN A 273 11.59 -25.37 -13.89
C GLN A 273 10.17 -25.00 -14.33
N GLU A 274 10.09 -23.89 -15.09
CA GLU A 274 8.82 -23.38 -15.60
C GLU A 274 8.26 -24.33 -16.68
N PRO A 275 7.02 -24.82 -16.56
CA PRO A 275 6.38 -25.61 -17.61
C PRO A 275 6.16 -24.79 -18.88
N ALA A 276 6.04 -25.45 -20.03
CA ALA A 276 5.82 -24.76 -21.31
C ALA A 276 4.52 -23.92 -21.33
N ASP A 277 3.53 -24.34 -20.56
CA ASP A 277 2.25 -23.65 -20.40
C ASP A 277 1.88 -23.56 -18.91
N PRO A 278 2.49 -22.59 -18.17
CA PRO A 278 2.28 -22.43 -16.74
C PRO A 278 0.86 -21.93 -16.43
N ILE A 279 0.33 -22.34 -15.28
CA ILE A 279 -0.91 -21.74 -14.75
C ILE A 279 -0.59 -20.35 -14.28
N ARG A 280 -1.37 -19.36 -14.78
CA ARG A 280 -1.25 -17.95 -14.43
C ARG A 280 -2.52 -17.44 -13.78
N ILE A 281 -2.40 -16.92 -12.54
CA ILE A 281 -3.52 -16.40 -11.76
C ILE A 281 -3.31 -14.92 -11.48
N GLY A 282 -4.36 -14.11 -11.76
CA GLY A 282 -4.42 -12.70 -11.44
C GLY A 282 -5.08 -12.46 -10.09
N ILE A 283 -4.49 -11.62 -9.24
CA ILE A 283 -5.07 -11.18 -7.96
C ILE A 283 -5.63 -9.78 -8.11
N VAL A 284 -6.90 -9.62 -7.77
CA VAL A 284 -7.63 -8.35 -7.75
C VAL A 284 -8.38 -8.19 -6.42
N GLY A 285 -8.86 -6.99 -6.11
CA GLY A 285 -9.67 -6.77 -4.92
C GLY A 285 -9.39 -5.45 -4.20
N GLU A 286 -9.78 -5.36 -2.93
CA GLU A 286 -9.59 -4.14 -2.17
C GLU A 286 -8.14 -3.97 -1.72
N TYR A 287 -7.77 -2.72 -1.53
CA TYR A 287 -6.39 -2.27 -1.41
C TYR A 287 -5.61 -2.88 -0.23
N PHE A 288 -6.25 -3.09 0.92
CA PHE A 288 -5.55 -3.60 2.09
C PHE A 288 -5.41 -5.13 2.03
N THR A 289 -6.52 -5.85 1.90
CA THR A 289 -6.53 -7.32 1.92
C THR A 289 -5.79 -7.93 0.72
N ALA A 290 -5.87 -7.30 -0.46
CA ALA A 290 -5.17 -7.81 -1.64
C ALA A 290 -3.64 -7.70 -1.53
N VAL A 291 -3.12 -6.76 -0.72
CA VAL A 291 -1.68 -6.47 -0.63
C VAL A 291 -1.07 -7.03 0.65
N ASP A 292 -1.79 -6.97 1.78
CA ASP A 292 -1.27 -7.41 3.06
C ASP A 292 -1.38 -8.93 3.22
N SER A 293 -0.24 -9.60 3.19
CA SER A 293 -0.15 -11.06 3.23
C SER A 293 -0.75 -11.65 4.50
N HIS A 294 -0.67 -10.96 5.63
CA HIS A 294 -1.24 -11.44 6.87
C HIS A 294 -2.78 -11.37 6.84
N SER A 295 -3.35 -10.28 6.34
CA SER A 295 -4.79 -10.09 6.28
C SER A 295 -5.49 -11.03 5.29
N ASN A 296 -4.76 -11.55 4.29
CA ASN A 296 -5.26 -12.51 3.30
C ASN A 296 -4.80 -13.95 3.55
N LEU A 297 -4.19 -14.22 4.72
CA LEU A 297 -3.73 -15.56 5.11
C LEU A 297 -2.69 -16.14 4.14
N TYR A 298 -1.76 -15.29 3.68
CA TYR A 298 -0.62 -15.66 2.83
C TYR A 298 -0.99 -16.33 1.50
N ILE A 299 -2.05 -15.85 0.86
CA ILE A 299 -2.58 -16.45 -0.38
C ILE A 299 -1.54 -16.51 -1.52
N GLU A 300 -0.66 -15.50 -1.61
CA GLU A 300 0.41 -15.49 -2.62
C GLU A 300 1.36 -16.66 -2.42
N GLU A 301 1.81 -16.90 -1.18
CA GLU A 301 2.68 -18.01 -0.82
C GLU A 301 2.01 -19.37 -1.09
N LYS A 302 0.74 -19.50 -0.77
CA LYS A 302 -0.03 -20.75 -1.00
C LYS A 302 -0.10 -21.11 -2.49
N PHE A 303 -0.35 -20.15 -3.37
CA PHE A 303 -0.33 -20.37 -4.82
C PHE A 303 1.09 -20.60 -5.38
N ILE A 304 2.10 -19.92 -4.84
CA ILE A 304 3.50 -20.18 -5.20
C ILE A 304 3.87 -21.63 -4.89
N ASP A 305 3.50 -22.14 -3.73
CA ASP A 305 3.72 -23.54 -3.33
C ASP A 305 2.99 -24.55 -4.24
N MET A 306 1.91 -24.13 -4.92
CA MET A 306 1.20 -24.92 -5.94
C MET A 306 1.82 -24.85 -7.35
N GLY A 307 2.89 -24.09 -7.54
CA GLY A 307 3.54 -23.94 -8.86
C GLY A 307 2.80 -23.00 -9.81
N VAL A 308 2.27 -21.89 -9.30
CA VAL A 308 1.50 -20.89 -10.06
C VAL A 308 2.32 -19.64 -10.32
N SER A 309 2.20 -19.07 -11.53
CA SER A 309 2.65 -17.71 -11.83
C SER A 309 1.57 -16.71 -11.38
N LEU A 310 1.93 -15.78 -10.53
CA LEU A 310 1.00 -14.79 -10.00
C LEU A 310 1.25 -13.40 -10.58
N ALA A 311 0.18 -12.64 -10.72
CA ALA A 311 0.23 -11.21 -10.95
C ALA A 311 -0.78 -10.49 -10.04
N ARG A 312 -0.31 -9.46 -9.33
CA ARG A 312 -1.16 -8.60 -8.51
C ARG A 312 -1.08 -7.17 -9.04
N TYR A 313 -2.17 -6.69 -9.61
CA TYR A 313 -2.21 -5.34 -10.18
C TYR A 313 -2.14 -4.26 -9.08
N LEU A 314 -2.76 -4.51 -7.93
CA LEU A 314 -2.87 -3.54 -6.85
C LEU A 314 -1.57 -3.49 -6.04
N ASN A 315 -0.87 -2.35 -6.12
CA ASN A 315 0.29 -1.99 -5.32
C ASN A 315 0.35 -0.45 -5.16
N ILE A 316 1.28 0.07 -4.37
CA ILE A 316 1.39 1.52 -4.15
C ILE A 316 1.80 2.24 -5.44
N THR A 317 2.69 1.66 -6.23
CA THR A 317 3.15 2.26 -7.49
C THR A 317 1.98 2.48 -8.45
N HIS A 318 1.20 1.45 -8.72
CA HIS A 318 0.07 1.56 -9.64
C HIS A 318 -1.02 2.47 -9.08
N ARG A 319 -1.34 2.34 -7.78
CA ARG A 319 -2.42 3.11 -7.15
C ARG A 319 -2.09 4.59 -6.97
N ASN A 320 -0.92 4.93 -6.45
CA ASN A 320 -0.62 6.28 -5.99
C ASN A 320 0.35 7.03 -6.90
N LEU A 321 1.24 6.34 -7.62
CA LEU A 321 2.26 6.97 -8.45
C LEU A 321 1.87 7.03 -9.93
N HIS A 322 1.19 6.00 -10.45
CA HIS A 322 0.84 5.90 -11.87
C HIS A 322 -0.67 5.83 -12.14
N TYR A 323 -1.49 6.07 -11.13
CA TYR A 323 -2.95 6.00 -11.27
C TYR A 323 -3.47 7.04 -12.27
N ASN A 324 -4.16 6.55 -13.28
CA ASN A 324 -4.86 7.38 -14.27
C ASN A 324 -6.31 6.87 -14.42
N GLU A 325 -7.20 7.45 -13.63
CA GLU A 325 -8.59 7.05 -13.56
C GLU A 325 -9.33 7.18 -14.89
N GLU A 326 -9.12 8.26 -15.62
CA GLU A 326 -9.79 8.49 -16.90
C GLU A 326 -9.46 7.40 -17.93
N ASN A 327 -8.18 6.99 -18.00
CA ASN A 327 -7.77 5.89 -18.87
C ASN A 327 -8.37 4.56 -18.42
N LEU A 328 -8.41 4.29 -17.11
CA LEU A 328 -9.02 3.08 -16.59
C LEU A 328 -10.53 3.05 -16.86
N ARG A 329 -11.25 4.14 -16.63
CA ARG A 329 -12.68 4.25 -16.93
C ARG A 329 -12.98 4.03 -18.40
N ARG A 330 -12.19 4.64 -19.30
CA ARG A 330 -12.35 4.39 -20.73
C ARG A 330 -12.12 2.94 -21.10
N GLY A 331 -11.11 2.29 -20.49
CA GLY A 331 -10.79 0.89 -20.74
C GLY A 331 -11.88 -0.10 -20.29
N VAL A 332 -12.78 0.31 -19.39
CA VAL A 332 -13.84 -0.54 -18.82
C VAL A 332 -15.24 -0.02 -19.10
N SER A 333 -15.39 0.98 -19.96
CA SER A 333 -16.69 1.66 -20.25
C SER A 333 -17.77 0.75 -20.81
N GLU A 334 -17.40 -0.39 -21.37
CA GLU A 334 -18.34 -1.43 -21.83
C GLU A 334 -19.01 -2.19 -20.67
N TYR A 335 -18.41 -2.18 -19.47
CA TYR A 335 -18.90 -2.85 -18.27
C TYR A 335 -19.58 -1.91 -17.29
N VAL A 336 -19.05 -0.69 -17.14
CA VAL A 336 -19.55 0.31 -16.19
C VAL A 336 -19.60 1.70 -16.81
N SER A 337 -20.73 2.38 -16.63
CA SER A 337 -20.97 3.73 -17.12
C SER A 337 -20.81 4.81 -16.03
N TYR A 338 -20.60 4.42 -14.78
CA TYR A 338 -20.47 5.31 -13.62
C TYR A 338 -19.38 4.81 -12.67
N ASP A 339 -18.98 5.66 -11.72
CA ASP A 339 -18.01 5.30 -10.69
C ASP A 339 -18.65 4.39 -9.65
N THR A 340 -18.09 3.19 -9.49
CA THR A 340 -18.53 2.19 -8.51
C THR A 340 -17.76 2.27 -7.19
N GLY A 341 -16.79 3.19 -7.10
CA GLY A 341 -15.99 3.41 -5.88
C GLY A 341 -14.48 3.41 -6.12
N PRO A 342 -13.71 3.75 -5.10
CA PRO A 342 -12.30 4.12 -5.25
C PRO A 342 -11.36 3.01 -5.73
N THR A 343 -11.66 1.73 -5.44
CA THR A 343 -10.85 0.58 -5.88
C THR A 343 -11.52 -0.17 -7.01
N SER A 344 -12.81 -0.02 -7.16
CA SER A 344 -13.68 -0.78 -8.06
C SER A 344 -13.22 -0.70 -9.52
N THR A 345 -12.97 0.51 -10.03
CA THR A 345 -12.51 0.72 -11.41
C THR A 345 -11.17 0.00 -11.66
N MET A 346 -10.26 0.01 -10.68
CA MET A 346 -8.99 -0.71 -10.79
C MET A 346 -9.19 -2.22 -10.78
N THR A 347 -10.06 -2.73 -9.92
CA THR A 347 -10.40 -4.16 -9.86
C THR A 347 -11.00 -4.65 -11.18
N ILE A 348 -11.95 -3.90 -11.77
CA ILE A 348 -12.55 -4.23 -13.07
C ILE A 348 -11.50 -4.19 -14.18
N ALA A 349 -10.70 -3.12 -14.23
CA ALA A 349 -9.66 -2.95 -15.25
C ALA A 349 -8.59 -4.03 -15.18
N ALA A 350 -8.18 -4.41 -13.98
CA ALA A 350 -7.21 -5.48 -13.76
C ALA A 350 -7.79 -6.84 -14.20
N ALA A 351 -9.02 -7.16 -13.78
CA ALA A 351 -9.68 -8.40 -14.15
C ALA A 351 -9.83 -8.54 -15.67
N LYS A 352 -10.29 -7.46 -16.35
CA LYS A 352 -10.37 -7.42 -17.81
C LYS A 352 -8.98 -7.62 -18.45
N SER A 353 -7.97 -6.90 -17.95
CA SER A 353 -6.60 -7.01 -18.48
C SER A 353 -6.02 -8.42 -18.34
N TYR A 354 -6.29 -9.12 -17.22
CA TYR A 354 -5.86 -10.50 -17.04
C TYR A 354 -6.58 -11.44 -18.01
N ALA A 355 -7.89 -11.25 -18.18
CA ALA A 355 -8.66 -12.03 -19.14
C ALA A 355 -8.16 -11.85 -20.57
N GLU A 356 -7.93 -10.61 -21.04
CA GLU A 356 -7.38 -10.28 -22.35
C GLU A 356 -5.97 -10.83 -22.58
N LYS A 357 -5.15 -10.91 -21.51
CA LYS A 357 -3.80 -11.48 -21.56
C LYS A 357 -3.78 -13.00 -21.46
N GLY A 358 -4.94 -13.64 -21.40
CA GLY A 358 -5.07 -15.10 -21.36
C GLY A 358 -4.56 -15.69 -20.04
N PHE A 359 -4.85 -15.05 -18.89
CA PHE A 359 -4.68 -15.69 -17.61
C PHE A 359 -5.67 -16.84 -17.46
N ASP A 360 -5.32 -17.84 -16.65
CA ASP A 360 -6.11 -19.07 -16.48
C ASP A 360 -7.18 -18.92 -15.40
N GLY A 361 -7.01 -17.96 -14.48
CA GLY A 361 -7.96 -17.66 -13.43
C GLY A 361 -7.70 -16.32 -12.75
N ILE A 362 -8.69 -15.85 -12.02
CA ILE A 362 -8.62 -14.62 -11.22
C ILE A 362 -9.06 -14.95 -9.79
N VAL A 363 -8.39 -14.35 -8.81
CA VAL A 363 -8.80 -14.39 -7.40
C VAL A 363 -9.17 -12.98 -6.96
N HIS A 364 -10.40 -12.81 -6.51
CA HIS A 364 -10.93 -11.55 -5.99
C HIS A 364 -10.91 -11.58 -4.46
N LEU A 365 -10.11 -10.69 -3.87
CA LEU A 365 -9.90 -10.58 -2.43
C LEU A 365 -10.58 -9.34 -1.87
N LYS A 366 -11.41 -9.50 -0.86
CA LYS A 366 -12.04 -8.36 -0.20
C LYS A 366 -12.31 -8.59 1.27
N SER A 367 -12.37 -7.53 2.05
CA SER A 367 -13.02 -7.57 3.36
C SER A 367 -14.54 -7.79 3.20
N SER A 368 -15.16 -8.53 4.10
CA SER A 368 -16.61 -8.85 4.07
C SER A 368 -17.48 -7.60 3.94
N GLY A 369 -17.12 -6.50 4.64
CA GLY A 369 -17.85 -5.22 4.63
C GLY A 369 -17.41 -4.23 3.54
N CYS A 370 -16.60 -4.61 2.57
CA CYS A 370 -16.12 -3.70 1.53
C CYS A 370 -17.18 -3.46 0.46
N THR A 371 -17.95 -2.39 0.60
CA THR A 371 -19.03 -2.03 -0.35
C THR A 371 -18.53 -1.86 -1.79
N PRO A 372 -17.43 -1.10 -2.07
CA PRO A 372 -16.93 -0.99 -3.45
C PRO A 372 -16.61 -2.32 -4.11
N GLU A 373 -16.08 -3.29 -3.36
CA GLU A 373 -15.75 -4.62 -3.89
C GLU A 373 -16.96 -5.58 -3.93
N ILE A 374 -18.04 -5.27 -3.20
CA ILE A 374 -19.33 -5.95 -3.37
C ILE A 374 -19.98 -5.50 -4.68
N ASP A 375 -19.95 -4.20 -4.95
CA ASP A 375 -20.59 -3.61 -6.14
C ASP A 375 -19.93 -4.06 -7.46
N VAL A 376 -18.65 -4.43 -7.46
CA VAL A 376 -17.98 -4.93 -8.68
C VAL A 376 -18.25 -6.40 -8.97
N MET A 377 -18.74 -7.18 -8.01
CA MET A 377 -18.91 -8.64 -8.21
C MET A 377 -19.81 -8.99 -9.42
N PRO A 378 -20.95 -8.31 -9.69
CA PRO A 378 -21.73 -8.57 -10.90
C PRO A 378 -20.96 -8.26 -12.19
N VAL A 379 -20.11 -7.22 -12.19
CA VAL A 379 -19.25 -6.86 -13.32
C VAL A 379 -18.19 -7.93 -13.55
N LEU A 380 -17.55 -8.39 -12.48
CA LEU A 380 -16.57 -9.49 -12.56
C LEU A 380 -17.20 -10.78 -13.07
N GLN A 381 -18.45 -11.10 -12.69
CA GLN A 381 -19.18 -12.23 -13.22
C GLN A 381 -19.42 -12.11 -14.72
N ARG A 382 -19.72 -10.91 -15.21
CA ARG A 382 -19.85 -10.65 -16.62
C ARG A 382 -18.53 -10.81 -17.38
N ILE A 383 -17.41 -10.27 -16.86
CA ILE A 383 -16.06 -10.50 -17.41
C ILE A 383 -15.74 -12.00 -17.44
N SER A 384 -16.03 -12.71 -16.34
CA SER A 384 -15.83 -14.16 -16.27
C SER A 384 -16.59 -14.92 -17.38
N SER A 385 -17.83 -14.50 -17.65
CA SER A 385 -18.65 -15.08 -18.71
C SER A 385 -18.12 -14.73 -20.10
N ASP A 386 -17.82 -13.47 -20.37
CA ASP A 386 -17.42 -12.96 -21.68
C ASP A 386 -16.08 -13.55 -22.14
N TYR A 387 -15.14 -13.74 -21.21
CA TYR A 387 -13.80 -14.27 -21.49
C TYR A 387 -13.63 -15.75 -21.09
N HIS A 388 -14.68 -16.38 -20.56
CA HIS A 388 -14.62 -17.76 -20.05
C HIS A 388 -13.50 -18.00 -19.03
N ILE A 389 -13.16 -16.97 -18.20
CA ILE A 389 -12.14 -17.04 -17.18
C ILE A 389 -12.78 -17.27 -15.78
N PRO A 390 -12.40 -18.32 -15.05
CA PRO A 390 -12.95 -18.55 -13.73
C PRO A 390 -12.46 -17.51 -12.72
N ILE A 391 -13.34 -17.08 -11.81
CA ILE A 391 -13.02 -16.13 -10.75
C ILE A 391 -13.38 -16.76 -9.40
N LEU A 392 -12.38 -16.87 -8.51
CA LEU A 392 -12.57 -17.28 -7.12
C LEU A 392 -12.79 -16.04 -6.25
N TYR A 393 -13.93 -15.97 -5.56
CA TYR A 393 -14.25 -14.87 -4.64
C TYR A 393 -13.94 -15.26 -3.20
N LEU A 394 -13.06 -14.50 -2.55
CA LEU A 394 -12.67 -14.69 -1.17
C LEU A 394 -13.01 -13.45 -0.35
N SER A 395 -13.78 -13.65 0.73
CA SER A 395 -14.15 -12.59 1.66
C SER A 395 -13.53 -12.85 3.02
N TYR A 396 -12.89 -11.86 3.58
CA TYR A 396 -12.16 -11.91 4.84
C TYR A 396 -12.83 -11.06 5.90
N ASP A 397 -12.88 -11.59 7.11
CA ASP A 397 -13.34 -10.89 8.31
C ASP A 397 -12.50 -11.33 9.53
N SER A 398 -12.87 -10.85 10.71
CA SER A 398 -12.17 -11.21 11.94
C SER A 398 -12.33 -12.67 12.38
N GLN A 399 -13.19 -13.46 11.71
CA GLN A 399 -13.45 -14.87 12.00
C GLN A 399 -12.89 -15.81 10.93
N THR A 400 -12.37 -15.27 9.82
CA THR A 400 -11.83 -16.09 8.72
C THR A 400 -10.64 -16.92 9.21
N SER A 401 -10.62 -18.21 8.86
CA SER A 401 -9.58 -19.18 9.22
C SER A 401 -8.97 -19.85 8.00
N ASP A 402 -7.77 -20.38 8.16
CA ASP A 402 -7.00 -21.06 7.10
C ASP A 402 -7.68 -22.34 6.57
N THR A 403 -8.35 -23.10 7.45
CA THR A 403 -8.83 -24.48 7.12
C THR A 403 -9.75 -24.53 5.90
N GLY A 404 -10.68 -23.57 5.78
CA GLY A 404 -11.57 -23.52 4.63
C GLY A 404 -10.95 -22.84 3.40
N LEU A 405 -9.90 -22.06 3.59
CA LEU A 405 -9.21 -21.37 2.52
C LEU A 405 -8.41 -22.34 1.65
N ASP A 406 -7.57 -23.18 2.27
CA ASP A 406 -6.70 -24.11 1.55
C ASP A 406 -7.50 -25.03 0.62
N THR A 407 -8.57 -25.63 1.10
CA THR A 407 -9.46 -26.47 0.28
C THR A 407 -10.05 -25.72 -0.92
N ARG A 408 -10.38 -24.43 -0.77
CA ARG A 408 -10.93 -23.63 -1.87
C ARG A 408 -9.86 -23.27 -2.91
N LEU A 409 -8.62 -23.01 -2.47
CA LEU A 409 -7.50 -22.73 -3.36
C LEU A 409 -7.12 -23.98 -4.15
N GLU A 410 -7.01 -25.13 -3.50
CA GLU A 410 -6.75 -26.42 -4.13
C GLU A 410 -7.83 -26.77 -5.17
N ALA A 411 -9.11 -26.67 -4.80
CA ALA A 411 -10.21 -26.92 -5.74
C ALA A 411 -10.20 -25.96 -6.94
N PHE A 412 -9.83 -24.69 -6.72
CA PHE A 412 -9.72 -23.71 -7.80
C PHE A 412 -8.54 -24.03 -8.73
N TYR A 413 -7.40 -24.40 -8.16
CA TYR A 413 -6.23 -24.85 -8.91
C TYR A 413 -6.55 -26.09 -9.75
N ASP A 414 -7.13 -27.13 -9.16
CA ASP A 414 -7.47 -28.37 -9.85
C ASP A 414 -8.45 -28.15 -11.00
N MET A 415 -9.44 -27.31 -10.80
CA MET A 415 -10.39 -26.92 -11.86
C MET A 415 -9.66 -26.26 -13.05
N ILE A 416 -8.72 -25.35 -12.80
CA ILE A 416 -7.92 -24.70 -13.85
C ILE A 416 -7.03 -25.72 -14.54
N ALA A 417 -6.32 -26.57 -13.79
CA ALA A 417 -5.43 -27.59 -14.32
C ALA A 417 -6.18 -28.58 -15.23
N MET A 418 -7.37 -29.04 -14.81
CA MET A 418 -8.22 -29.89 -15.65
C MET A 418 -8.72 -29.21 -16.92
N ARG A 419 -8.95 -27.92 -16.91
CA ARG A 419 -9.33 -27.14 -18.11
C ARG A 419 -8.18 -27.01 -19.10
N LYS A 420 -6.95 -26.81 -18.61
CA LYS A 420 -5.74 -26.72 -19.45
C LYS A 420 -5.34 -28.05 -20.06
N ALA A 421 -5.67 -29.17 -19.43
CA ALA A 421 -5.36 -30.50 -19.92
C ALA A 421 -6.32 -30.99 -21.05
N ARG A 422 -7.39 -30.26 -21.31
CA ARG A 422 -8.36 -30.54 -22.39
C ARG A 422 -8.03 -29.80 -23.67
#